data_b83cf676712b0107fbce3edd663e7f22
#
_entry.id   b83cf676712b0107fbce3edd663e7f22
#
_cell.length_a   1.000
_cell.length_b   1.000
_cell.length_c   1.000
_cell.angle_alpha   90.00
_cell.angle_beta   90.00
_cell.angle_gamma   90.00
#
_symmetry.space_group_name_H-M   'P 1'
#
loop_
_entity.id
_entity.type
_entity.pdbx_description
1 polymer ?
#
loop_
_entity_poly.entity_id
_entity_poly.type
_entity_poly.pdbx_seq_one_letter_code
_entity_poly.pdbx_strand_id
1 'polypeptide(L)'
;MEEVLHTDIHAKDSLIAFDIIIIGGGLAGLCNAINLSKFGKKVLLIEKNEYPKHKVCGEYISNEVLPYLGFLDINPFDFGAVKIDNFELSTTKNKLISAKLPLGGFGISRYTLDLELSKKAIKNGVKILQDSVVNVDFLEELFHVETKENNVFTSKIAIGAFGKRSLLDVKMDRDFIQKKSPYLGVKIHVKGNFQQDLVALHNFKGGYCGVSKVENNAINLCYITTYSAFKKYKNIDDFQENVVFKNQFLKEIFKNTAPIFDKPLSISQISFEIKNPIENHMIMCGDSAGMIHPLCGNGMSMAIQSAQIASKLILNYYKGVNSSRSELEKQY
;
A
#
# COMPACT_ATOMS: atom_id res chain seq x y z
N MET A 1 -0.01 -6.41 -23.96
CA MET A 1 0.00 -6.71 -22.50
C MET A 1 1.14 -7.67 -22.25
N GLU A 2 2.25 -7.18 -21.70
CA GLU A 2 3.32 -8.09 -21.27
C GLU A 2 2.91 -8.72 -19.94
N GLU A 3 2.70 -10.03 -19.94
CA GLU A 3 2.50 -10.81 -18.72
C GLU A 3 3.76 -10.72 -17.86
N VAL A 4 3.57 -10.39 -16.58
CA VAL A 4 4.63 -10.51 -15.59
C VAL A 4 4.88 -12.01 -15.39
N LEU A 5 5.99 -12.52 -15.89
CA LEU A 5 6.39 -13.91 -15.77
C LEU A 5 6.49 -14.29 -14.29
N HIS A 6 5.54 -15.09 -13.82
CA HIS A 6 5.66 -15.78 -12.54
C HIS A 6 6.74 -16.85 -12.69
N THR A 7 7.69 -16.88 -11.75
CA THR A 7 8.68 -17.97 -11.74
C THR A 7 8.01 -19.23 -11.23
N ASP A 8 7.90 -20.24 -12.09
CA ASP A 8 7.44 -21.58 -11.70
C ASP A 8 8.38 -22.17 -10.65
N ILE A 9 7.88 -22.27 -9.42
CA ILE A 9 8.55 -22.98 -8.34
C ILE A 9 7.80 -24.31 -8.18
N HIS A 10 8.31 -25.37 -8.81
CA HIS A 10 7.70 -26.70 -8.67
C HIS A 10 7.91 -27.25 -7.26
N ALA A 11 6.84 -27.75 -6.66
CA ALA A 11 6.67 -28.25 -5.29
C ALA A 11 7.49 -29.50 -4.90
N LYS A 12 8.58 -29.82 -5.59
CA LYS A 12 9.42 -31.00 -5.30
C LYS A 12 10.79 -30.72 -4.67
N ASP A 13 11.16 -29.44 -4.52
CA ASP A 13 12.43 -29.09 -3.87
C ASP A 13 12.17 -28.76 -2.40
N SER A 14 12.29 -29.79 -1.56
CA SER A 14 12.32 -29.71 -0.11
C SER A 14 13.25 -28.56 0.34
N LEU A 15 12.67 -27.58 1.07
CA LEU A 15 13.37 -26.52 1.81
C LEU A 15 14.29 -25.62 0.95
N ILE A 16 13.72 -24.89 0.00
CA ILE A 16 14.49 -23.82 -0.67
C ILE A 16 14.69 -22.69 0.35
N ALA A 17 15.92 -22.55 0.84
CA ALA A 17 16.30 -21.49 1.76
C ALA A 17 16.50 -20.17 1.03
N PHE A 18 15.86 -19.11 1.55
CA PHE A 18 16.08 -17.74 1.16
C PHE A 18 16.79 -16.99 2.29
N ASP A 19 17.45 -15.86 1.98
CA ASP A 19 17.92 -14.96 3.03
C ASP A 19 16.72 -14.28 3.69
N ILE A 20 15.79 -13.80 2.86
CA ILE A 20 14.62 -13.05 3.31
C ILE A 20 13.37 -13.54 2.59
N ILE A 21 12.28 -13.74 3.35
CA ILE A 21 10.93 -13.93 2.81
C ILE A 21 10.10 -12.68 3.12
N ILE A 22 9.45 -12.14 2.09
CA ILE A 22 8.57 -10.97 2.20
C ILE A 22 7.13 -11.42 1.92
N ILE A 23 6.23 -11.17 2.86
CA ILE A 23 4.83 -11.56 2.78
C ILE A 23 4.00 -10.34 2.43
N GLY A 24 3.53 -10.28 1.18
CA GLY A 24 2.76 -9.18 0.63
C GLY A 24 3.55 -8.29 -0.33
N GLY A 25 3.03 -8.16 -1.55
CA GLY A 25 3.60 -7.41 -2.67
C GLY A 25 2.98 -6.02 -2.87
N GLY A 26 2.76 -5.29 -1.77
CA GLY A 26 2.46 -3.86 -1.81
C GLY A 26 3.73 -3.01 -1.87
N LEU A 27 3.58 -1.67 -1.75
CA LEU A 27 4.72 -0.73 -1.82
C LEU A 27 5.85 -1.10 -0.84
N ALA A 28 5.50 -1.38 0.42
CA ALA A 28 6.50 -1.74 1.43
C ALA A 28 7.23 -3.05 1.08
N GLY A 29 6.49 -4.08 0.64
CA GLY A 29 7.09 -5.36 0.27
C GLY A 29 7.98 -5.25 -0.97
N LEU A 30 7.50 -4.60 -2.02
CA LEU A 30 8.26 -4.43 -3.26
C LEU A 30 9.51 -3.56 -3.07
N CYS A 31 9.42 -2.45 -2.32
CA CYS A 31 10.58 -1.61 -2.01
C CYS A 31 11.64 -2.36 -1.18
N ASN A 32 11.23 -3.16 -0.18
CA ASN A 32 12.13 -4.05 0.54
C ASN A 32 12.79 -5.07 -0.40
N ALA A 33 12.00 -5.72 -1.25
CA ALA A 33 12.47 -6.74 -2.17
C ALA A 33 13.55 -6.20 -3.12
N ILE A 34 13.30 -5.03 -3.73
CA ILE A 34 14.25 -4.37 -4.63
C ILE A 34 15.52 -3.97 -3.87
N ASN A 35 15.37 -3.35 -2.69
CA ASN A 35 16.52 -2.89 -1.92
C ASN A 35 17.41 -4.06 -1.49
N LEU A 36 16.84 -5.08 -0.89
CA LEU A 36 17.58 -6.22 -0.36
C LEU A 36 18.24 -7.05 -1.48
N SER A 37 17.56 -7.26 -2.60
CA SER A 37 18.13 -7.95 -3.76
C SER A 37 19.26 -7.14 -4.42
N LYS A 38 19.17 -5.80 -4.45
CA LYS A 38 20.25 -4.91 -4.93
C LYS A 38 21.57 -5.11 -4.17
N PHE A 39 21.50 -5.57 -2.90
CA PHE A 39 22.64 -5.92 -2.09
C PHE A 39 22.94 -7.43 -2.07
N GLY A 40 22.51 -8.16 -3.09
CA GLY A 40 22.83 -9.57 -3.30
C GLY A 40 22.11 -10.55 -2.38
N LYS A 41 21.01 -10.14 -1.71
CA LYS A 41 20.23 -11.06 -0.89
C LYS A 41 19.28 -11.90 -1.74
N LYS A 42 19.19 -13.20 -1.43
CA LYS A 42 18.25 -14.11 -2.05
C LYS A 42 16.86 -13.88 -1.43
N VAL A 43 15.98 -13.19 -2.18
CA VAL A 43 14.67 -12.75 -1.70
C VAL A 43 13.55 -13.54 -2.36
N LEU A 44 12.61 -14.05 -1.56
CA LEU A 44 11.30 -14.53 -1.98
C LEU A 44 10.24 -13.52 -1.55
N LEU A 45 9.43 -13.05 -2.49
CA LEU A 45 8.23 -12.25 -2.22
C LEU A 45 6.99 -13.08 -2.55
N ILE A 46 6.08 -13.23 -1.60
CA ILE A 46 4.83 -13.97 -1.77
C ILE A 46 3.66 -12.98 -1.78
N GLU A 47 2.96 -12.87 -2.91
CA GLU A 47 1.78 -12.01 -3.09
C GLU A 47 0.61 -12.83 -3.63
N LYS A 48 -0.54 -12.71 -3.00
CA LYS A 48 -1.76 -13.47 -3.36
C LYS A 48 -2.44 -13.02 -4.65
N ASN A 49 -2.16 -11.78 -5.08
CA ASN A 49 -2.80 -11.21 -6.26
C ASN A 49 -1.80 -11.08 -7.40
N GLU A 50 -2.30 -11.15 -8.59
CA GLU A 50 -1.54 -10.81 -9.81
C GLU A 50 -1.26 -9.30 -9.90
N TYR A 51 -0.21 -8.96 -10.66
CA TYR A 51 0.05 -7.60 -11.10
C TYR A 51 -0.34 -7.45 -12.58
N PRO A 52 -0.91 -6.30 -12.96
CA PRO A 52 -1.29 -5.16 -12.12
C PRO A 52 -2.66 -5.30 -11.45
N LYS A 53 -2.87 -4.64 -10.31
CA LYS A 53 -4.14 -4.63 -9.60
C LYS A 53 -4.48 -3.28 -9.00
N HIS A 54 -5.71 -2.81 -9.21
CA HIS A 54 -6.22 -1.64 -8.53
C HIS A 54 -6.46 -1.89 -7.05
N LYS A 55 -6.13 -0.91 -6.22
CA LYS A 55 -6.35 -0.94 -4.75
C LYS A 55 -7.08 0.33 -4.32
N VAL A 56 -7.89 0.25 -3.27
CA VAL A 56 -8.53 1.44 -2.67
C VAL A 56 -7.44 2.27 -2.00
N CYS A 57 -7.10 3.41 -2.62
CA CYS A 57 -6.00 4.28 -2.23
C CYS A 57 -6.22 5.69 -2.76
N GLY A 58 -5.75 6.71 -2.03
CA GLY A 58 -5.78 8.11 -2.47
C GLY A 58 -4.82 8.43 -3.61
N GLU A 59 -3.82 7.60 -3.84
CA GLU A 59 -2.87 7.66 -4.97
C GLU A 59 -2.11 8.99 -5.11
N TYR A 60 -1.97 9.72 -4.02
CA TYR A 60 -1.08 10.86 -3.84
C TYR A 60 0.13 10.43 -3.00
N ILE A 61 1.33 10.78 -3.42
CA ILE A 61 2.60 10.47 -2.74
C ILE A 61 3.39 11.77 -2.56
N SER A 62 3.88 12.04 -1.36
CA SER A 62 4.77 13.16 -1.08
C SER A 62 6.13 12.98 -1.76
N ASN A 63 6.72 14.07 -2.25
CA ASN A 63 8.04 14.06 -2.90
C ASN A 63 9.19 13.61 -1.99
N GLU A 64 8.97 13.52 -0.67
CA GLU A 64 9.98 13.06 0.30
C GLU A 64 10.54 11.66 0.00
N VAL A 65 9.79 10.82 -0.72
CA VAL A 65 10.23 9.46 -1.07
C VAL A 65 11.04 9.38 -2.38
N LEU A 66 11.07 10.44 -3.18
CA LEU A 66 11.77 10.44 -4.47
C LEU A 66 13.26 10.10 -4.37
N PRO A 67 14.02 10.59 -3.36
CA PRO A 67 15.41 10.18 -3.21
C PRO A 67 15.59 8.68 -3.00
N TYR A 68 14.70 8.06 -2.22
CA TYR A 68 14.75 6.61 -2.01
C TYR A 68 14.26 5.81 -3.22
N LEU A 69 13.21 6.26 -3.89
CA LEU A 69 12.79 5.64 -5.16
C LEU A 69 13.91 5.73 -6.21
N GLY A 70 14.58 6.88 -6.33
CA GLY A 70 15.75 7.05 -7.18
C GLY A 70 16.91 6.09 -6.82
N PHE A 71 17.16 5.87 -5.53
CA PHE A 71 18.12 4.86 -5.07
C PHE A 71 17.71 3.44 -5.50
N LEU A 72 16.42 3.14 -5.59
CA LEU A 72 15.89 1.87 -6.12
C LEU A 72 15.88 1.82 -7.66
N ASP A 73 16.39 2.85 -8.35
CA ASP A 73 16.32 3.07 -9.81
C ASP A 73 14.87 3.09 -10.32
N ILE A 74 14.00 3.76 -9.60
CA ILE A 74 12.60 3.99 -9.92
C ILE A 74 12.35 5.49 -10.01
N ASN A 75 11.96 5.96 -11.18
CA ASN A 75 11.46 7.31 -11.37
C ASN A 75 9.97 7.25 -11.72
N PRO A 76 9.05 7.63 -10.83
CA PRO A 76 7.60 7.53 -11.09
C PRO A 76 7.14 8.31 -12.33
N PHE A 77 7.87 9.38 -12.69
CA PHE A 77 7.53 10.22 -13.85
C PHE A 77 7.75 9.51 -15.20
N ASP A 78 8.65 8.51 -15.24
CA ASP A 78 8.85 7.68 -16.43
C ASP A 78 7.63 6.78 -16.70
N PHE A 79 6.76 6.62 -15.72
CA PHE A 79 5.52 5.83 -15.79
C PHE A 79 4.27 6.71 -15.86
N GLY A 80 4.45 8.02 -16.09
CA GLY A 80 3.37 8.97 -16.24
C GLY A 80 2.83 9.58 -14.97
N ALA A 81 3.55 9.50 -13.84
CA ALA A 81 3.15 10.19 -12.60
C ALA A 81 2.92 11.68 -12.84
N VAL A 82 1.88 12.21 -12.24
CA VAL A 82 1.46 13.61 -12.40
C VAL A 82 1.99 14.43 -11.23
N LYS A 83 2.75 15.49 -11.54
CA LYS A 83 3.27 16.41 -10.51
C LYS A 83 2.13 17.16 -9.85
N ILE A 84 2.19 17.30 -8.52
CA ILE A 84 1.18 17.96 -7.69
C ILE A 84 1.87 18.97 -6.77
N ASP A 85 1.56 20.24 -6.96
CA ASP A 85 2.14 21.36 -6.18
C ASP A 85 1.08 22.15 -5.42
N ASN A 86 -0.21 21.94 -5.73
CA ASN A 86 -1.32 22.68 -5.16
C ASN A 86 -2.24 21.76 -4.34
N PHE A 87 -2.83 22.34 -3.32
CA PHE A 87 -3.75 21.69 -2.40
C PHE A 87 -5.03 22.51 -2.26
N GLU A 88 -6.16 21.83 -2.22
CA GLU A 88 -7.45 22.42 -1.87
C GLU A 88 -8.15 21.60 -0.79
N LEU A 89 -8.83 22.32 0.10
CA LEU A 89 -9.70 21.76 1.11
C LEU A 89 -11.06 22.45 1.08
N SER A 90 -12.14 21.71 0.91
CA SER A 90 -13.48 22.25 1.10
C SER A 90 -14.17 21.70 2.33
N THR A 91 -14.94 22.55 2.99
CA THR A 91 -15.76 22.19 4.15
C THR A 91 -17.12 21.63 3.72
N THR A 92 -17.83 21.02 4.67
CA THR A 92 -19.24 20.57 4.47
C THR A 92 -20.22 21.73 4.18
N LYS A 93 -19.79 22.99 4.38
CA LYS A 93 -20.55 24.21 4.05
C LYS A 93 -20.05 24.86 2.75
N ASN A 94 -19.34 24.13 1.92
CA ASN A 94 -18.79 24.57 0.61
C ASN A 94 -17.85 25.79 0.69
N LYS A 95 -17.19 26.00 1.83
CA LYS A 95 -16.07 26.95 1.90
C LYS A 95 -14.83 26.26 1.41
N LEU A 96 -14.08 26.92 0.52
CA LEU A 96 -12.84 26.42 -0.09
C LEU A 96 -11.64 27.18 0.46
N ILE A 97 -10.56 26.45 0.70
CA ILE A 97 -9.24 26.97 1.03
C ILE A 97 -8.26 26.35 0.04
N SER A 98 -7.38 27.18 -0.51
CA SER A 98 -6.32 26.75 -1.42
C SER A 98 -4.95 27.08 -0.83
N ALA A 99 -3.96 26.23 -1.04
CA ALA A 99 -2.59 26.43 -0.58
C ALA A 99 -1.61 25.75 -1.55
N LYS A 100 -0.37 26.21 -1.55
CA LYS A 100 0.73 25.46 -2.18
C LYS A 100 1.25 24.39 -1.21
N LEU A 101 1.65 23.27 -1.77
CA LEU A 101 2.38 22.23 -1.04
C LEU A 101 3.87 22.54 -1.10
N PRO A 102 4.53 22.92 0.01
CA PRO A 102 5.94 23.34 -0.04
C PRO A 102 6.89 22.29 -0.58
N LEU A 103 6.66 21.03 -0.23
CA LEU A 103 7.43 19.88 -0.72
C LEU A 103 6.87 19.33 -2.03
N GLY A 104 5.59 19.55 -2.31
CA GLY A 104 4.89 18.94 -3.42
C GLY A 104 4.72 17.43 -3.28
N GLY A 105 4.21 16.85 -4.33
CA GLY A 105 3.99 15.41 -4.43
C GLY A 105 3.71 15.00 -5.87
N PHE A 106 3.26 13.78 -6.02
CA PHE A 106 2.83 13.25 -7.31
C PHE A 106 1.67 12.28 -7.18
N GLY A 107 0.85 12.23 -8.22
CA GLY A 107 -0.23 11.27 -8.37
C GLY A 107 0.19 10.14 -9.29
N ILE A 108 0.05 8.91 -8.84
CA ILE A 108 0.25 7.71 -9.64
C ILE A 108 -0.63 6.57 -9.08
N SER A 109 -1.24 5.80 -9.97
CA SER A 109 -2.08 4.70 -9.53
C SER A 109 -1.26 3.57 -8.90
N ARG A 110 -1.87 2.87 -7.95
CA ARG A 110 -1.31 1.62 -7.42
C ARG A 110 -1.23 0.52 -8.48
N TYR A 111 -2.07 0.61 -9.50
CA TYR A 111 -2.05 -0.27 -10.65
C TYR A 111 -0.71 -0.19 -11.40
N THR A 112 -0.29 1.02 -11.73
CA THR A 112 0.96 1.27 -12.44
C THR A 112 2.18 1.15 -11.53
N LEU A 113 2.16 1.79 -10.37
CA LEU A 113 3.34 1.82 -9.50
C LEU A 113 3.70 0.42 -8.95
N ASP A 114 2.71 -0.36 -8.48
CA ASP A 114 2.98 -1.72 -7.98
C ASP A 114 3.50 -2.63 -9.11
N LEU A 115 2.98 -2.49 -10.34
CA LEU A 115 3.46 -3.21 -11.52
C LEU A 115 4.93 -2.90 -11.84
N GLU A 116 5.28 -1.61 -11.93
CA GLU A 116 6.65 -1.22 -12.28
C GLU A 116 7.67 -1.60 -11.20
N LEU A 117 7.27 -1.48 -9.93
CA LEU A 117 8.09 -2.00 -8.82
C LEU A 117 8.24 -3.53 -8.90
N SER A 118 7.20 -4.28 -9.27
CA SER A 118 7.29 -5.74 -9.40
C SER A 118 8.22 -6.17 -10.55
N LYS A 119 8.14 -5.49 -11.71
CA LYS A 119 9.08 -5.69 -12.83
C LYS A 119 10.53 -5.42 -12.40
N LYS A 120 10.76 -4.33 -11.66
CA LYS A 120 12.08 -4.00 -11.13
C LYS A 120 12.59 -5.05 -10.15
N ALA A 121 11.73 -5.54 -9.26
CA ALA A 121 12.09 -6.61 -8.32
C ALA A 121 12.53 -7.88 -9.07
N ILE A 122 11.77 -8.32 -10.07
CA ILE A 122 12.10 -9.48 -10.92
C ILE A 122 13.42 -9.25 -11.65
N LYS A 123 13.62 -8.07 -12.25
CA LYS A 123 14.87 -7.71 -12.92
C LYS A 123 16.09 -7.78 -11.98
N ASN A 124 15.90 -7.50 -10.71
CA ASN A 124 16.94 -7.60 -9.67
C ASN A 124 17.09 -9.04 -9.11
N GLY A 125 16.41 -10.04 -9.68
CA GLY A 125 16.52 -11.44 -9.26
C GLY A 125 15.63 -11.86 -8.09
N VAL A 126 14.67 -11.03 -7.68
CA VAL A 126 13.67 -11.41 -6.68
C VAL A 126 12.77 -12.50 -7.26
N LYS A 127 12.57 -13.59 -6.51
CA LYS A 127 11.53 -14.56 -6.84
C LYS A 127 10.18 -14.06 -6.32
N ILE A 128 9.22 -13.87 -7.21
CA ILE A 128 7.84 -13.52 -6.84
C ILE A 128 6.98 -14.78 -7.02
N LEU A 129 6.39 -15.23 -5.92
CA LEU A 129 5.44 -16.34 -5.90
C LEU A 129 4.02 -15.78 -5.74
N GLN A 130 3.15 -16.12 -6.69
CA GLN A 130 1.72 -15.82 -6.56
C GLN A 130 1.04 -16.90 -5.71
N ASP A 131 0.95 -16.65 -4.40
CA ASP A 131 0.29 -17.53 -3.45
C ASP A 131 -0.12 -16.75 -2.20
N SER A 132 -0.90 -17.37 -1.34
CA SER A 132 -1.30 -16.83 -0.04
C SER A 132 -0.53 -17.52 1.07
N VAL A 133 0.16 -16.75 1.90
CA VAL A 133 0.76 -17.31 3.13
C VAL A 133 -0.35 -17.62 4.13
N VAL A 134 -0.35 -18.83 4.63
CA VAL A 134 -1.33 -19.33 5.59
C VAL A 134 -0.76 -19.52 7.00
N ASN A 135 0.54 -19.73 7.13
CA ASN A 135 1.21 -19.85 8.43
C ASN A 135 2.64 -19.29 8.40
N VAL A 136 3.12 -18.82 9.55
CA VAL A 136 4.50 -18.37 9.76
C VAL A 136 4.91 -18.78 11.16
N ASP A 137 5.87 -19.67 11.26
CA ASP A 137 6.47 -20.09 12.51
C ASP A 137 7.93 -19.66 12.58
N PHE A 138 8.41 -19.35 13.77
CA PHE A 138 9.82 -19.05 14.05
C PHE A 138 10.38 -20.12 14.98
N LEU A 139 11.23 -20.99 14.44
CA LEU A 139 11.81 -22.13 15.12
C LEU A 139 13.31 -22.19 14.80
N GLU A 140 14.14 -22.46 15.82
CA GLU A 140 15.59 -22.64 15.66
C GLU A 140 16.26 -21.52 14.83
N GLU A 141 15.91 -20.25 15.15
CA GLU A 141 16.42 -19.04 14.46
C GLU A 141 16.05 -18.93 12.97
N LEU A 142 15.08 -19.71 12.50
CA LEU A 142 14.56 -19.68 11.13
C LEU A 142 13.05 -19.47 11.10
N PHE A 143 12.60 -18.70 10.13
CA PHE A 143 11.20 -18.62 9.76
C PHE A 143 10.84 -19.80 8.84
N HIS A 144 9.71 -20.42 9.13
CA HIS A 144 9.04 -21.42 8.30
C HIS A 144 7.75 -20.80 7.79
N VAL A 145 7.66 -20.57 6.49
CA VAL A 145 6.53 -19.88 5.86
C VAL A 145 5.78 -20.88 4.99
N GLU A 146 4.54 -21.16 5.38
CA GLU A 146 3.65 -22.09 4.68
C GLU A 146 2.65 -21.32 3.83
N THR A 147 2.43 -21.78 2.60
CA THR A 147 1.48 -21.20 1.65
C THR A 147 0.24 -22.08 1.48
N LYS A 148 -0.80 -21.50 0.88
CA LYS A 148 -2.07 -22.20 0.61
C LYS A 148 -1.89 -23.40 -0.31
N GLU A 149 -0.95 -23.35 -1.23
CA GLU A 149 -0.61 -24.44 -2.14
C GLU A 149 0.34 -25.50 -1.50
N ASN A 150 0.45 -25.48 -0.14
CA ASN A 150 1.26 -26.39 0.68
C ASN A 150 2.78 -26.32 0.41
N ASN A 151 3.29 -25.21 -0.11
CA ASN A 151 4.73 -24.99 -0.18
C ASN A 151 5.23 -24.50 1.18
N VAL A 152 6.41 -24.97 1.58
CA VAL A 152 7.11 -24.50 2.80
C VAL A 152 8.46 -23.92 2.42
N PHE A 153 8.69 -22.68 2.80
CA PHE A 153 9.94 -21.94 2.58
C PHE A 153 10.56 -21.54 3.89
N THR A 154 11.89 -21.48 3.92
CA THR A 154 12.62 -21.05 5.11
C THR A 154 13.49 -19.83 4.85
N SER A 155 13.65 -18.97 5.87
CA SER A 155 14.57 -17.84 5.81
C SER A 155 15.02 -17.40 7.20
N LYS A 156 16.15 -16.69 7.25
CA LYS A 156 16.60 -16.04 8.49
C LYS A 156 15.76 -14.82 8.86
N ILE A 157 15.22 -14.11 7.89
CA ILE A 157 14.41 -12.89 8.11
C ILE A 157 13.08 -13.04 7.39
N ALA A 158 11.98 -12.67 8.08
CA ALA A 158 10.68 -12.50 7.45
C ALA A 158 10.18 -11.06 7.61
N ILE A 159 9.56 -10.54 6.56
CA ILE A 159 8.94 -9.20 6.53
C ILE A 159 7.45 -9.36 6.29
N GLY A 160 6.63 -8.88 7.23
CA GLY A 160 5.18 -8.81 7.10
C GLY A 160 4.76 -7.49 6.43
N ALA A 161 4.47 -7.54 5.13
CA ALA A 161 4.01 -6.40 4.31
C ALA A 161 2.62 -6.63 3.71
N PHE A 162 1.79 -7.43 4.38
CA PHE A 162 0.48 -7.90 3.90
C PHE A 162 -0.67 -6.88 4.09
N GLY A 163 -0.37 -5.66 4.54
CA GLY A 163 -1.28 -4.51 4.50
C GLY A 163 -2.19 -4.40 5.72
N LYS A 164 -3.38 -3.85 5.49
CA LYS A 164 -4.28 -3.35 6.54
C LYS A 164 -4.79 -4.44 7.49
N ARG A 165 -5.12 -5.61 6.94
CA ARG A 165 -5.66 -6.77 7.64
C ARG A 165 -5.44 -8.04 6.82
N SER A 166 -5.01 -9.08 7.47
CA SER A 166 -4.70 -10.39 6.88
C SER A 166 -5.23 -11.51 7.77
N LEU A 167 -5.35 -12.73 7.24
CA LEU A 167 -5.58 -13.92 8.05
C LEU A 167 -4.43 -14.20 9.02
N LEU A 168 -3.20 -13.78 8.65
CA LEU A 168 -2.06 -13.87 9.55
C LEU A 168 -2.22 -13.00 10.80
N ASP A 169 -2.82 -11.81 10.69
CA ASP A 169 -3.12 -10.98 11.86
C ASP A 169 -4.06 -11.69 12.83
N VAL A 170 -5.03 -12.45 12.30
CA VAL A 170 -5.96 -13.25 13.12
C VAL A 170 -5.24 -14.42 13.76
N LYS A 171 -4.37 -15.13 13.02
CA LYS A 171 -3.61 -16.27 13.55
C LYS A 171 -2.59 -15.86 14.63
N MET A 172 -1.98 -14.69 14.49
CA MET A 172 -1.06 -14.11 15.46
C MET A 172 -1.77 -13.44 16.64
N ASP A 173 -3.12 -13.48 16.66
CA ASP A 173 -3.97 -12.88 17.70
C ASP A 173 -3.61 -11.42 18.01
N ARG A 174 -3.36 -10.62 16.96
CA ARG A 174 -2.98 -9.22 17.10
C ARG A 174 -4.16 -8.40 17.66
N ASP A 175 -3.92 -7.60 18.69
CA ASP A 175 -4.95 -6.87 19.46
C ASP A 175 -5.94 -6.07 18.61
N PHE A 176 -5.48 -5.43 17.55
CA PHE A 176 -6.33 -4.60 16.68
C PHE A 176 -7.42 -5.41 15.94
N ILE A 177 -7.27 -6.74 15.84
CA ILE A 177 -8.23 -7.63 15.16
C ILE A 177 -9.55 -7.73 15.93
N GLN A 178 -9.50 -7.62 17.25
CA GLN A 178 -10.66 -7.71 18.14
C GLN A 178 -11.58 -6.49 18.00
N LYS A 179 -11.08 -5.38 17.46
CA LYS A 179 -11.85 -4.15 17.30
C LYS A 179 -12.54 -4.07 15.94
N LYS A 180 -13.82 -3.72 15.95
CA LYS A 180 -14.58 -3.49 14.70
C LYS A 180 -14.11 -2.18 14.06
N SER A 181 -13.76 -2.24 12.79
CA SER A 181 -13.44 -1.05 12.01
C SER A 181 -14.71 -0.21 11.78
N PRO A 182 -14.65 1.09 12.10
CA PRO A 182 -15.79 1.97 11.88
C PRO A 182 -15.83 2.59 10.47
N TYR A 183 -14.92 2.23 9.56
CA TYR A 183 -14.72 2.94 8.29
C TYR A 183 -14.97 2.08 7.05
N LEU A 184 -15.46 2.74 6.00
CA LEU A 184 -15.60 2.26 4.63
C LEU A 184 -14.81 3.17 3.70
N GLY A 185 -13.92 2.61 2.87
CA GLY A 185 -13.26 3.31 1.79
C GLY A 185 -13.86 2.93 0.44
N VAL A 186 -14.05 3.90 -0.44
CA VAL A 186 -14.56 3.71 -1.81
C VAL A 186 -13.69 4.46 -2.79
N LYS A 187 -13.35 3.84 -3.92
CA LYS A 187 -12.52 4.42 -4.96
C LYS A 187 -13.08 4.14 -6.35
N ILE A 188 -12.94 5.14 -7.21
CA ILE A 188 -13.16 4.98 -8.65
C ILE A 188 -12.18 5.86 -9.41
N HIS A 189 -11.70 5.40 -10.58
CA HIS A 189 -11.07 6.27 -11.56
C HIS A 189 -12.09 6.77 -12.57
N VAL A 190 -11.98 8.05 -12.91
CA VAL A 190 -12.88 8.69 -13.87
C VAL A 190 -12.08 9.48 -14.91
N LYS A 191 -12.71 9.74 -16.07
CA LYS A 191 -12.21 10.66 -17.10
C LYS A 191 -13.03 11.95 -17.06
N GLY A 192 -12.35 13.09 -17.23
CA GLY A 192 -12.99 14.40 -17.24
C GLY A 192 -11.99 15.53 -17.09
N ASN A 193 -12.49 16.72 -16.78
CA ASN A 193 -11.63 17.88 -16.54
C ASN A 193 -11.36 18.05 -15.05
N PHE A 194 -10.10 18.12 -14.69
CA PHE A 194 -9.61 18.42 -13.35
C PHE A 194 -8.24 19.09 -13.44
N GLN A 195 -7.91 20.00 -12.55
CA GLN A 195 -6.63 20.68 -12.54
C GLN A 195 -5.46 19.67 -12.44
N GLN A 196 -4.42 19.87 -13.25
CA GLN A 196 -3.34 18.91 -13.42
C GLN A 196 -2.53 18.70 -12.14
N ASP A 197 -2.13 19.79 -11.51
CA ASP A 197 -1.16 19.85 -10.40
C ASP A 197 -1.82 20.00 -9.01
N LEU A 198 -3.08 19.55 -8.90
CA LEU A 198 -3.91 19.72 -7.71
C LEU A 198 -4.21 18.39 -7.03
N VAL A 199 -4.07 18.35 -5.71
CA VAL A 199 -4.76 17.39 -4.84
C VAL A 199 -5.82 18.12 -4.02
N ALA A 200 -7.07 17.69 -4.12
CA ALA A 200 -8.18 18.27 -3.37
C ALA A 200 -8.75 17.31 -2.34
N LEU A 201 -9.09 17.82 -1.16
CA LEU A 201 -9.80 17.12 -0.11
C LEU A 201 -11.15 17.80 0.14
N HIS A 202 -12.23 17.13 -0.21
CA HIS A 202 -13.58 17.66 -0.08
C HIS A 202 -14.34 16.96 1.04
N ASN A 203 -14.68 17.69 2.11
CA ASN A 203 -15.35 17.12 3.26
C ASN A 203 -16.86 17.02 3.03
N PHE A 204 -17.44 15.91 3.49
CA PHE A 204 -18.86 15.70 3.59
C PHE A 204 -19.24 15.13 4.98
N LYS A 205 -20.50 15.05 5.30
CA LYS A 205 -20.93 14.57 6.63
C LYS A 205 -20.49 13.11 6.85
N GLY A 206 -19.58 12.89 7.78
CA GLY A 206 -19.09 11.57 8.16
C GLY A 206 -17.87 11.07 7.36
N GLY A 207 -17.26 11.95 6.52
CA GLY A 207 -16.08 11.58 5.76
C GLY A 207 -15.54 12.69 4.87
N TYR A 208 -14.62 12.33 3.99
CA TYR A 208 -14.06 13.20 2.95
C TYR A 208 -13.70 12.40 1.70
N CYS A 209 -13.59 13.08 0.58
CA CYS A 209 -13.10 12.54 -0.69
C CYS A 209 -11.81 13.23 -1.10
N GLY A 210 -10.77 12.44 -1.38
CA GLY A 210 -9.56 12.88 -2.05
C GLY A 210 -9.73 12.82 -3.56
N VAL A 211 -9.27 13.85 -4.26
CA VAL A 211 -9.29 13.96 -5.71
C VAL A 211 -7.93 14.37 -6.22
N SER A 212 -7.35 13.63 -7.14
CA SER A 212 -6.11 13.99 -7.82
C SER A 212 -6.01 13.31 -9.18
N LYS A 213 -5.21 13.87 -10.08
CA LYS A 213 -4.86 13.16 -11.31
C LYS A 213 -3.79 12.10 -11.05
N VAL A 214 -3.88 11.04 -11.82
CA VAL A 214 -2.87 9.99 -11.96
C VAL A 214 -2.52 9.86 -13.45
N GLU A 215 -1.68 8.90 -13.81
CA GLU A 215 -1.27 8.66 -15.20
C GLU A 215 -2.46 8.53 -16.16
N ASN A 216 -2.19 8.70 -17.47
CA ASN A 216 -3.19 8.60 -18.54
C ASN A 216 -4.37 9.56 -18.43
N ASN A 217 -4.16 10.74 -17.79
CA ASN A 217 -5.21 11.71 -17.51
C ASN A 217 -6.39 11.17 -16.68
N ALA A 218 -6.22 10.05 -16.01
CA ALA A 218 -7.24 9.54 -15.10
C ALA A 218 -7.30 10.40 -13.84
N ILE A 219 -8.50 10.59 -13.31
CA ILE A 219 -8.77 11.27 -12.05
C ILE A 219 -9.11 10.19 -11.02
N ASN A 220 -8.36 10.13 -9.93
CA ASN A 220 -8.67 9.26 -8.81
C ASN A 220 -9.65 9.96 -7.87
N LEU A 221 -10.80 9.37 -7.67
CA LEU A 221 -11.78 9.74 -6.65
C LEU A 221 -11.77 8.66 -5.57
N CYS A 222 -11.27 9.01 -4.39
CA CYS A 222 -11.18 8.06 -3.29
C CYS A 222 -11.72 8.70 -2.01
N TYR A 223 -12.79 8.16 -1.45
CA TYR A 223 -13.35 8.65 -0.22
C TYR A 223 -13.36 7.61 0.91
N ILE A 224 -13.28 8.14 2.12
CA ILE A 224 -13.50 7.38 3.35
C ILE A 224 -14.69 7.97 4.09
N THR A 225 -15.52 7.10 4.63
CA THR A 225 -16.68 7.48 5.44
C THR A 225 -16.81 6.55 6.65
N THR A 226 -17.48 7.04 7.71
CA THR A 226 -17.83 6.17 8.82
C THR A 226 -18.93 5.18 8.41
N TYR A 227 -18.81 3.94 8.86
CA TYR A 227 -19.85 2.94 8.61
C TYR A 227 -21.20 3.36 9.19
N SER A 228 -21.23 4.09 10.31
CA SER A 228 -22.44 4.63 10.92
C SER A 228 -23.16 5.67 10.03
N ALA A 229 -22.41 6.42 9.23
CA ALA A 229 -23.00 7.34 8.24
C ALA A 229 -23.52 6.56 7.03
N PHE A 230 -22.73 5.61 6.52
CA PHE A 230 -23.07 4.84 5.31
C PHE A 230 -24.27 3.90 5.48
N LYS A 231 -24.37 3.17 6.61
CA LYS A 231 -25.41 2.14 6.84
C LYS A 231 -26.86 2.63 6.81
N LYS A 232 -27.05 3.95 6.75
CA LYS A 232 -28.39 4.58 6.64
C LYS A 232 -28.91 4.57 5.20
N TYR A 233 -28.06 4.23 4.25
CA TYR A 233 -28.34 4.26 2.82
C TYR A 233 -28.26 2.86 2.22
N LYS A 234 -28.99 2.64 1.12
CA LYS A 234 -29.15 1.30 0.51
C LYS A 234 -27.87 0.79 -0.16
N ASN A 235 -27.14 1.70 -0.79
CA ASN A 235 -25.93 1.39 -1.57
C ASN A 235 -25.03 2.63 -1.70
N ILE A 236 -23.94 2.50 -2.45
CA ILE A 236 -22.98 3.55 -2.70
C ILE A 236 -23.63 4.74 -3.41
N ASP A 237 -24.45 4.51 -4.42
CA ASP A 237 -25.07 5.58 -5.23
C ASP A 237 -26.04 6.41 -4.39
N ASP A 238 -26.87 5.75 -3.59
CA ASP A 238 -27.80 6.40 -2.66
C ASP A 238 -27.04 7.25 -1.61
N PHE A 239 -25.93 6.74 -1.09
CA PHE A 239 -25.06 7.48 -0.19
C PHE A 239 -24.41 8.70 -0.88
N GLN A 240 -23.92 8.53 -2.10
CA GLN A 240 -23.32 9.61 -2.88
C GLN A 240 -24.32 10.74 -3.12
N GLU A 241 -25.52 10.44 -3.60
CA GLU A 241 -26.55 11.43 -3.91
C GLU A 241 -27.00 12.20 -2.65
N ASN A 242 -27.18 11.50 -1.54
CA ASN A 242 -27.76 12.09 -0.33
C ASN A 242 -26.73 12.71 0.64
N VAL A 243 -25.46 12.34 0.53
CA VAL A 243 -24.40 12.77 1.46
C VAL A 243 -23.22 13.41 0.73
N VAL A 244 -22.59 12.68 -0.19
CA VAL A 244 -21.35 13.14 -0.85
C VAL A 244 -21.63 14.38 -1.71
N PHE A 245 -22.72 14.38 -2.45
CA PHE A 245 -23.11 15.48 -3.35
C PHE A 245 -23.72 16.69 -2.63
N LYS A 246 -23.80 16.70 -1.30
CA LYS A 246 -24.06 17.92 -0.52
C LYS A 246 -22.84 18.86 -0.53
N ASN A 247 -21.65 18.34 -0.78
CA ASN A 247 -20.50 19.14 -1.17
C ASN A 247 -20.61 19.45 -2.66
N GLN A 248 -20.72 20.76 -3.01
CA GLN A 248 -20.93 21.19 -4.40
C GLN A 248 -19.75 20.84 -5.31
N PHE A 249 -18.52 20.93 -4.81
CA PHE A 249 -17.33 20.58 -5.57
C PHE A 249 -17.34 19.10 -5.98
N LEU A 250 -17.67 18.20 -5.05
CA LEU A 250 -17.83 16.78 -5.37
C LEU A 250 -18.96 16.53 -6.34
N LYS A 251 -20.11 17.17 -6.14
CA LYS A 251 -21.24 17.06 -7.06
C LYS A 251 -20.87 17.43 -8.49
N GLU A 252 -20.13 18.53 -8.67
CA GLU A 252 -19.65 18.99 -9.98
C GLU A 252 -18.67 18.00 -10.59
N ILE A 253 -17.68 17.54 -9.82
CA ILE A 253 -16.67 16.57 -10.29
C ILE A 253 -17.37 15.29 -10.74
N PHE A 254 -18.21 14.68 -9.91
CA PHE A 254 -18.90 13.43 -10.27
C PHE A 254 -19.86 13.56 -11.46
N LYS A 255 -20.53 14.71 -11.62
CA LYS A 255 -21.43 14.95 -12.76
C LYS A 255 -20.74 15.19 -14.08
N ASN A 256 -19.53 15.78 -14.03
CA ASN A 256 -18.76 16.18 -15.23
C ASN A 256 -17.66 15.16 -15.59
N THR A 257 -17.70 13.97 -14.99
CA THR A 257 -16.72 12.91 -15.24
C THR A 257 -17.42 11.59 -15.56
N ALA A 258 -16.75 10.73 -16.33
CA ALA A 258 -17.22 9.41 -16.69
C ALA A 258 -16.34 8.33 -16.01
N PRO A 259 -16.93 7.28 -15.44
CA PRO A 259 -16.16 6.20 -14.80
C PRO A 259 -15.32 5.43 -15.81
N ILE A 260 -14.10 5.04 -15.38
CA ILE A 260 -13.22 4.14 -16.14
C ILE A 260 -13.49 2.67 -15.74
N PHE A 261 -13.99 2.44 -14.53
CA PHE A 261 -14.37 1.12 -14.04
C PHE A 261 -15.89 0.93 -14.12
N ASP A 262 -16.34 -0.28 -14.35
CA ASP A 262 -17.77 -0.62 -14.33
C ASP A 262 -18.38 -0.41 -12.96
N LYS A 263 -17.63 -0.65 -11.89
CA LYS A 263 -18.06 -0.52 -10.50
C LYS A 263 -16.97 0.07 -9.63
N PRO A 264 -17.30 0.93 -8.65
CA PRO A 264 -16.33 1.42 -7.69
C PRO A 264 -15.76 0.28 -6.83
N LEU A 265 -14.47 0.38 -6.51
CA LEU A 265 -13.83 -0.50 -5.54
C LEU A 265 -14.20 -0.05 -4.14
N SER A 266 -14.41 -1.00 -3.24
CA SER A 266 -14.66 -0.69 -1.84
C SER A 266 -13.82 -1.56 -0.91
N ILE A 267 -13.51 -1.02 0.26
CA ILE A 267 -12.81 -1.72 1.33
C ILE A 267 -13.42 -1.33 2.67
N SER A 268 -13.67 -2.32 3.49
CA SER A 268 -14.00 -2.18 4.91
C SER A 268 -12.81 -2.59 5.77
N GLN A 269 -12.98 -2.57 7.09
CA GLN A 269 -11.95 -3.04 8.03
C GLN A 269 -10.66 -2.20 8.02
N ILE A 270 -10.81 -0.88 7.86
CA ILE A 270 -9.72 0.08 8.00
C ILE A 270 -9.56 0.37 9.50
N SER A 271 -8.40 0.07 10.10
CA SER A 271 -8.12 0.30 11.52
C SER A 271 -6.92 1.23 11.66
N PHE A 272 -7.08 2.24 12.53
CA PHE A 272 -6.01 3.17 12.93
C PHE A 272 -5.47 2.83 14.33
N GLU A 273 -5.78 1.65 14.83
CA GLU A 273 -5.24 1.15 16.08
C GLU A 273 -3.71 0.99 15.99
N ILE A 274 -3.06 1.18 17.12
CA ILE A 274 -1.62 0.96 17.24
C ILE A 274 -1.32 -0.51 16.97
N LYS A 275 -0.28 -0.78 16.20
CA LYS A 275 0.21 -2.11 15.88
C LYS A 275 1.68 -2.21 16.28
N ASN A 276 2.10 -3.39 16.70
CA ASN A 276 3.50 -3.63 16.97
C ASN A 276 4.29 -3.68 15.67
N PRO A 277 5.46 -3.05 15.61
CA PRO A 277 6.34 -3.13 14.44
C PRO A 277 7.06 -4.48 14.30
N ILE A 278 7.12 -5.27 15.38
CA ILE A 278 7.64 -6.63 15.42
C ILE A 278 6.57 -7.57 15.96
N GLU A 279 6.32 -8.67 15.27
CA GLU A 279 5.42 -9.74 15.71
C GLU A 279 6.07 -11.10 15.49
N ASN A 280 6.21 -11.89 16.53
CA ASN A 280 6.86 -13.20 16.48
C ASN A 280 8.19 -13.15 15.69
N HIS A 281 9.06 -12.19 16.00
CA HIS A 281 10.31 -11.90 15.32
C HIS A 281 10.20 -11.39 13.86
N MET A 282 9.00 -11.32 13.29
CA MET A 282 8.76 -10.82 11.95
C MET A 282 8.72 -9.28 11.95
N ILE A 283 9.44 -8.66 11.03
CA ILE A 283 9.49 -7.19 10.86
C ILE A 283 8.26 -6.75 10.07
N MET A 284 7.38 -5.94 10.66
CA MET A 284 6.18 -5.43 10.01
C MET A 284 6.47 -4.15 9.25
N CYS A 285 6.01 -4.03 8.00
CA CYS A 285 6.21 -2.85 7.16
C CYS A 285 4.90 -2.33 6.56
N GLY A 286 4.82 -1.02 6.33
CA GLY A 286 3.64 -0.37 5.79
C GLY A 286 2.42 -0.52 6.70
N ASP A 287 1.23 -0.70 6.12
CA ASP A 287 -0.03 -0.81 6.89
C ASP A 287 -0.05 -2.03 7.85
N SER A 288 0.84 -3.00 7.70
CA SER A 288 1.03 -4.10 8.64
C SER A 288 1.67 -3.64 9.95
N ALA A 289 2.54 -2.62 9.92
CA ALA A 289 3.14 -1.99 11.08
C ALA A 289 2.23 -0.93 11.72
N GLY A 290 1.33 -0.34 10.93
CA GLY A 290 0.40 0.69 11.38
C GLY A 290 -0.10 1.55 10.24
N MET A 291 -1.25 2.17 10.45
CA MET A 291 -1.85 3.08 9.47
C MET A 291 -1.93 4.48 10.03
N ILE A 292 -1.43 5.46 9.29
CA ILE A 292 -1.75 6.87 9.55
C ILE A 292 -3.18 7.17 9.06
N HIS A 293 -3.82 8.16 9.67
CA HIS A 293 -5.13 8.60 9.19
C HIS A 293 -5.02 9.12 7.75
N PRO A 294 -5.85 8.65 6.80
CA PRO A 294 -5.67 8.94 5.37
C PRO A 294 -5.77 10.43 5.01
N LEU A 295 -6.39 11.25 5.86
CA LEU A 295 -6.42 12.71 5.70
C LEU A 295 -5.02 13.35 5.65
N CYS A 296 -4.03 12.71 6.27
CA CYS A 296 -2.64 13.17 6.22
C CYS A 296 -2.01 12.99 4.84
N GLY A 297 -2.62 12.19 3.95
CA GLY A 297 -2.12 11.96 2.59
C GLY A 297 -0.78 11.20 2.50
N ASN A 298 -0.28 10.65 3.61
CA ASN A 298 1.11 10.17 3.70
C ASN A 298 1.27 8.63 3.85
N GLY A 299 0.18 7.87 3.77
CA GLY A 299 0.23 6.41 3.99
C GLY A 299 1.13 5.65 3.01
N MET A 300 1.17 6.07 1.73
CA MET A 300 2.05 5.45 0.74
C MET A 300 3.52 5.81 0.98
N SER A 301 3.81 7.05 1.33
CA SER A 301 5.18 7.48 1.69
C SER A 301 5.68 6.73 2.92
N MET A 302 4.88 6.59 3.96
CA MET A 302 5.23 5.80 5.15
C MET A 302 5.50 4.33 4.83
N ALA A 303 4.73 3.73 3.91
CA ALA A 303 5.00 2.36 3.47
C ALA A 303 6.36 2.23 2.78
N ILE A 304 6.73 3.19 1.94
CA ILE A 304 8.03 3.26 1.25
C ILE A 304 9.16 3.51 2.26
N GLN A 305 8.98 4.45 3.20
CA GLN A 305 9.97 4.76 4.23
C GLN A 305 10.18 3.60 5.21
N SER A 306 9.11 2.90 5.62
CA SER A 306 9.26 1.71 6.47
C SER A 306 10.12 0.64 5.80
N ALA A 307 10.00 0.48 4.47
CA ALA A 307 10.85 -0.42 3.71
C ALA A 307 12.32 0.05 3.68
N GLN A 308 12.56 1.35 3.57
CA GLN A 308 13.92 1.91 3.62
C GLN A 308 14.59 1.63 4.97
N ILE A 309 13.87 1.86 6.07
CA ILE A 309 14.37 1.62 7.42
C ILE A 309 14.64 0.13 7.64
N ALA A 310 13.65 -0.73 7.37
CA ALA A 310 13.77 -2.17 7.53
C ALA A 310 14.93 -2.75 6.71
N SER A 311 15.01 -2.42 5.42
CA SER A 311 16.10 -2.89 4.57
C SER A 311 17.49 -2.46 5.06
N LYS A 312 17.64 -1.21 5.53
CA LYS A 312 18.89 -0.72 6.10
C LYS A 312 19.33 -1.52 7.32
N LEU A 313 18.41 -1.75 8.25
CA LEU A 313 18.67 -2.49 9.48
C LEU A 313 18.97 -3.97 9.22
N ILE A 314 18.22 -4.60 8.30
CA ILE A 314 18.43 -5.98 7.88
C ILE A 314 19.83 -6.13 7.22
N LEU A 315 20.23 -5.20 6.36
CA LEU A 315 21.56 -5.23 5.75
C LEU A 315 22.67 -5.04 6.78
N ASN A 316 22.48 -4.21 7.79
CA ASN A 316 23.42 -4.06 8.91
C ASN A 316 23.55 -5.35 9.74
N TYR A 317 22.43 -6.05 9.98
CA TYR A 317 22.42 -7.36 10.62
C TYR A 317 23.25 -8.38 9.83
N TYR A 318 23.06 -8.48 8.52
CA TYR A 318 23.84 -9.39 7.67
C TYR A 318 25.32 -9.04 7.55
N LYS A 319 25.68 -7.78 7.76
CA LYS A 319 27.10 -7.32 7.79
C LYS A 319 27.75 -7.52 9.16
N GLY A 320 27.02 -7.99 10.17
CA GLY A 320 27.51 -8.12 11.54
C GLY A 320 27.65 -6.78 12.29
N VAL A 321 27.07 -5.68 11.76
CA VAL A 321 27.04 -4.38 12.45
C VAL A 321 26.07 -4.45 13.63
N ASN A 322 24.89 -5.07 13.44
CA ASN A 322 23.97 -5.43 14.51
C ASN A 322 24.36 -6.84 14.99
N SER A 323 24.75 -6.96 16.25
CA SER A 323 25.35 -8.19 16.77
C SER A 323 24.35 -9.35 16.94
N SER A 324 23.05 -9.05 17.00
CA SER A 324 22.00 -10.05 17.23
C SER A 324 20.64 -9.65 16.58
N ARG A 325 19.74 -10.65 16.46
CA ARG A 325 18.35 -10.42 16.09
C ARG A 325 17.65 -9.45 17.04
N SER A 326 17.86 -9.62 18.35
CA SER A 326 17.25 -8.73 19.36
C SER A 326 17.67 -7.26 19.17
N GLU A 327 18.90 -7.02 18.77
CA GLU A 327 19.37 -5.65 18.46
C GLU A 327 18.71 -5.11 17.20
N LEU A 328 18.59 -5.91 16.13
CA LEU A 328 17.84 -5.55 14.92
C LEU A 328 16.40 -5.15 15.25
N GLU A 329 15.69 -5.98 16.01
CA GLU A 329 14.30 -5.76 16.39
C GLU A 329 14.12 -4.51 17.28
N LYS A 330 15.05 -4.26 18.18
CA LYS A 330 15.02 -3.08 19.05
C LYS A 330 15.26 -1.77 18.30
N GLN A 331 16.05 -1.81 17.23
CA GLN A 331 16.36 -0.62 16.42
C GLN A 331 15.23 -0.29 15.43
N TYR A 332 14.44 -1.28 15.04
CA TYR A 332 13.29 -1.10 14.19
C TYR A 332 12.06 -0.66 14.97
#